data_56be0600bd4652e5698f386b45520adb
#
_entry.id   56be0600bd4652e5698f386b45520adb
#
_cell.length_a   1.000
_cell.length_b   1.000
_cell.length_c   1.000
_cell.angle_alpha   90.00
_cell.angle_beta   90.00
_cell.angle_gamma   90.00
#
_symmetry.space_group_name_H-M   'P 1'
#
loop_
_entity.id
_entity.type
_entity.pdbx_description
1 polymer ?
#
loop_
_entity_poly.entity_id
_entity_poly.type
_entity_poly.pdbx_seq_one_letter_code
_entity_poly.pdbx_strand_id
1 'polypeptide(L)'
;MDILRNYRSNAFTLAEVLITLGIIGVVAALTLPTLIQKHKKIEYASKLKQFYSMMSQAILISEINNGDKSTWSKTPPQFDEDGNRDLQGDKNANYEFFMKYIAPYLKYTKETIKQNNTFYLANGTKISMWNGSCVDFNVDVNGDKKPNEFGRDMFNFHVCIKKNSPPIGVYSLYIPQGHTRTELVDLCANYIDRNFCTPLIMKDGWEFKDDYPFKL
;
A
#
# COMPACT_ATOMS: atom_id res chain seq x y z
N MET A 1 45.32 6.64 60.66
CA MET A 1 46.07 5.82 59.67
C MET A 1 45.19 5.73 58.43
N ASP A 2 45.27 6.79 57.62
CA ASP A 2 44.39 6.97 56.46
C ASP A 2 45.02 6.28 55.26
N ILE A 3 44.37 5.22 54.77
CA ILE A 3 44.74 4.56 53.53
C ILE A 3 44.03 5.27 52.41
N LEU A 4 44.66 6.33 51.83
CA LEU A 4 44.25 6.92 50.58
C LEU A 4 44.45 5.91 49.44
N ARG A 5 43.36 5.27 49.05
CA ARG A 5 43.30 4.37 47.91
C ARG A 5 43.39 5.22 46.62
N ASN A 6 44.60 5.27 46.02
CA ASN A 6 44.82 5.89 44.74
C ASN A 6 43.97 5.20 43.65
N TYR A 7 42.80 5.75 43.36
CA TYR A 7 42.02 5.41 42.19
C TYR A 7 42.72 6.01 40.96
N ARG A 8 43.49 5.19 40.27
CA ARG A 8 43.93 5.60 38.90
C ARG A 8 42.71 5.62 38.01
N SER A 9 42.17 6.77 37.70
CA SER A 9 41.18 6.97 36.65
C SER A 9 41.89 6.76 35.28
N ASN A 10 41.61 5.64 34.65
CA ASN A 10 42.01 5.44 33.26
C ASN A 10 41.18 6.40 32.39
N ALA A 11 41.78 7.51 31.99
CA ALA A 11 41.18 8.43 31.03
C ALA A 11 41.45 7.95 29.61
N PHE A 12 40.44 7.92 28.76
CA PHE A 12 40.58 7.59 27.35
C PHE A 12 41.44 8.65 26.63
N THR A 13 42.28 8.20 25.73
CA THR A 13 43.06 9.11 24.85
C THR A 13 42.16 9.66 23.73
N LEU A 14 42.42 10.85 23.26
CA LEU A 14 41.74 11.45 22.11
C LEU A 14 41.80 10.54 20.86
N ALA A 15 42.94 9.87 20.66
CA ALA A 15 43.14 8.94 19.55
C ALA A 15 42.24 7.72 19.62
N GLU A 16 42.08 7.10 20.79
CA GLU A 16 41.15 5.96 20.98
C GLU A 16 39.73 6.33 20.69
N VAL A 17 39.27 7.51 21.13
CA VAL A 17 37.90 7.99 20.84
C VAL A 17 37.71 8.25 19.35
N LEU A 18 38.68 8.87 18.68
CA LEU A 18 38.61 9.16 17.25
C LEU A 18 38.58 7.88 16.40
N ILE A 19 39.40 6.88 16.75
CA ILE A 19 39.43 5.61 16.02
C ILE A 19 38.11 4.86 16.23
N THR A 20 37.59 4.78 17.46
CA THR A 20 36.33 4.08 17.74
C THR A 20 35.14 4.74 17.04
N LEU A 21 35.05 6.07 17.05
CA LEU A 21 34.00 6.81 16.33
C LEU A 21 34.13 6.61 14.81
N GLY A 22 35.35 6.57 14.28
CA GLY A 22 35.60 6.29 12.87
C GLY A 22 35.09 4.90 12.46
N ILE A 23 35.40 3.87 13.23
CA ILE A 23 34.95 2.48 12.97
C ILE A 23 33.43 2.38 13.06
N ILE A 24 32.83 2.95 14.11
CA ILE A 24 31.36 2.95 14.29
C ILE A 24 30.68 3.68 13.10
N GLY A 25 31.24 4.81 12.68
CA GLY A 25 30.71 5.57 11.54
C GLY A 25 30.72 4.78 10.24
N VAL A 26 31.80 4.08 9.92
CA VAL A 26 31.89 3.24 8.71
C VAL A 26 30.92 2.05 8.79
N VAL A 27 30.88 1.35 9.91
CA VAL A 27 29.96 0.21 10.10
C VAL A 27 28.50 0.67 9.98
N ALA A 28 28.13 1.76 10.64
CA ALA A 28 26.79 2.33 10.55
C ALA A 28 26.43 2.73 9.13
N ALA A 29 27.32 3.40 8.40
CA ALA A 29 27.10 3.81 7.01
C ALA A 29 26.81 2.63 6.07
N LEU A 30 27.43 1.48 6.28
CA LEU A 30 27.22 0.28 5.48
C LEU A 30 25.96 -0.52 5.89
N THR A 31 25.59 -0.50 7.16
CA THR A 31 24.50 -1.37 7.67
C THR A 31 23.14 -0.69 7.72
N LEU A 32 23.07 0.61 8.03
CA LEU A 32 21.79 1.33 8.18
C LEU A 32 20.92 1.32 6.92
N PRO A 33 21.43 1.56 5.69
CA PRO A 33 20.60 1.56 4.50
C PRO A 33 19.89 0.21 4.26
N THR A 34 20.62 -0.89 4.47
CA THR A 34 20.08 -2.26 4.31
C THR A 34 18.99 -2.56 5.34
N LEU A 35 19.21 -2.16 6.59
CA LEU A 35 18.23 -2.35 7.66
C LEU A 35 16.96 -1.54 7.43
N ILE A 36 17.10 -0.28 6.99
CA ILE A 36 15.96 0.58 6.65
C ILE A 36 15.13 -0.01 5.51
N GLN A 37 15.78 -0.51 4.45
CA GLN A 37 15.08 -1.16 3.33
C GLN A 37 14.33 -2.41 3.78
N LYS A 38 14.95 -3.26 4.59
CA LYS A 38 14.29 -4.45 5.14
C LYS A 38 13.08 -4.09 5.99
N HIS A 39 13.20 -3.08 6.84
CA HIS A 39 12.09 -2.59 7.65
C HIS A 39 10.94 -2.06 6.78
N LYS A 40 11.24 -1.26 5.75
CA LYS A 40 10.22 -0.76 4.80
C LYS A 40 9.49 -1.90 4.08
N LYS A 41 10.20 -2.93 3.60
CA LYS A 41 9.59 -4.10 2.97
C LYS A 41 8.53 -4.73 3.88
N ILE A 42 8.88 -4.96 5.16
CA ILE A 42 7.98 -5.55 6.15
C ILE A 42 6.80 -4.64 6.46
N GLU A 43 7.05 -3.35 6.68
CA GLU A 43 6.01 -2.36 6.96
C GLU A 43 5.01 -2.25 5.81
N TYR A 44 5.49 -2.09 4.57
CA TYR A 44 4.64 -1.91 3.40
C TYR A 44 3.81 -3.17 3.12
N ALA A 45 4.42 -4.34 3.18
CA ALA A 45 3.71 -5.61 3.03
C ALA A 45 2.61 -5.79 4.08
N SER A 46 2.90 -5.44 5.33
CA SER A 46 1.94 -5.47 6.43
C SER A 46 0.75 -4.52 6.20
N LYS A 47 1.01 -3.28 5.75
CA LYS A 47 -0.03 -2.30 5.43
C LYS A 47 -0.92 -2.75 4.27
N LEU A 48 -0.34 -3.33 3.22
CA LEU A 48 -1.09 -3.88 2.08
C LEU A 48 -1.99 -5.05 2.51
N LYS A 49 -1.45 -5.98 3.27
CA LYS A 49 -2.21 -7.11 3.84
C LYS A 49 -3.35 -6.64 4.74
N GLN A 50 -3.07 -5.62 5.57
CA GLN A 50 -4.09 -5.01 6.44
C GLN A 50 -5.20 -4.37 5.63
N PHE A 51 -4.87 -3.56 4.59
CA PHE A 51 -5.85 -2.96 3.70
C PHE A 51 -6.72 -4.04 3.02
N TYR A 52 -6.10 -5.05 2.42
CA TYR A 52 -6.80 -6.17 1.78
C TYR A 52 -7.77 -6.86 2.73
N SER A 53 -7.32 -7.18 3.94
CA SER A 53 -8.14 -7.86 4.95
C SER A 53 -9.30 -7.00 5.42
N MET A 54 -9.06 -5.72 5.71
CA MET A 54 -10.09 -4.77 6.15
C MET A 54 -11.16 -4.57 5.08
N MET A 55 -10.75 -4.35 3.83
CA MET A 55 -11.66 -4.17 2.71
C MET A 55 -12.46 -5.45 2.41
N SER A 56 -11.80 -6.61 2.44
CA SER A 56 -12.50 -7.90 2.28
C SER A 56 -13.60 -8.09 3.33
N GLN A 57 -13.30 -7.79 4.58
CA GLN A 57 -14.28 -7.88 5.67
C GLN A 57 -15.41 -6.86 5.50
N ALA A 58 -15.08 -5.61 5.15
CA ALA A 58 -16.08 -4.57 4.92
C ALA A 58 -17.06 -4.95 3.81
N ILE A 59 -16.55 -5.49 2.70
CA ILE A 59 -17.39 -5.96 1.58
C ILE A 59 -18.27 -7.15 2.00
N LEU A 60 -17.73 -8.15 2.69
CA LEU A 60 -18.50 -9.30 3.15
C LEU A 60 -19.62 -8.90 4.11
N ILE A 61 -19.35 -7.99 5.06
CA ILE A 61 -20.37 -7.47 5.96
C ILE A 61 -21.42 -6.64 5.17
N SER A 62 -20.98 -5.87 4.19
CA SER A 62 -21.87 -5.13 3.32
C SER A 62 -22.79 -6.04 2.52
N GLU A 63 -22.30 -7.17 2.00
CA GLU A 63 -23.15 -8.16 1.30
C GLU A 63 -24.21 -8.76 2.20
N ILE A 64 -23.92 -8.96 3.48
CA ILE A 64 -24.94 -9.41 4.46
C ILE A 64 -26.07 -8.38 4.62
N ASN A 65 -25.74 -7.09 4.60
CA ASN A 65 -26.72 -6.02 4.88
C ASN A 65 -27.38 -5.46 3.61
N ASN A 66 -26.69 -5.49 2.46
CA ASN A 66 -27.15 -4.87 1.21
C ASN A 66 -27.40 -5.89 0.08
N GLY A 67 -27.31 -7.20 0.37
CA GLY A 67 -27.41 -8.25 -0.64
C GLY A 67 -26.11 -8.45 -1.44
N ASP A 68 -26.09 -9.51 -2.27
CA ASP A 68 -24.95 -9.86 -3.13
C ASP A 68 -24.48 -8.65 -3.92
N LYS A 69 -23.16 -8.41 -3.93
CA LYS A 69 -22.57 -7.23 -4.57
C LYS A 69 -22.86 -7.13 -6.07
N SER A 70 -23.21 -8.24 -6.75
CA SER A 70 -23.64 -8.18 -8.15
C SER A 70 -24.95 -7.43 -8.36
N THR A 71 -25.71 -7.19 -7.28
CA THR A 71 -26.94 -6.40 -7.29
C THR A 71 -26.73 -4.93 -6.88
N TRP A 72 -25.50 -4.56 -6.47
CA TRP A 72 -25.21 -3.19 -6.06
C TRP A 72 -25.22 -2.24 -7.26
N SER A 73 -25.72 -1.03 -7.04
CA SER A 73 -25.72 0.02 -8.04
C SER A 73 -24.35 0.70 -8.08
N LYS A 74 -23.72 0.69 -9.25
CA LYS A 74 -22.51 1.45 -9.54
C LYS A 74 -22.73 2.28 -10.80
N THR A 75 -22.54 3.57 -10.68
CA THR A 75 -22.56 4.46 -11.84
C THR A 75 -21.31 4.20 -12.70
N PRO A 76 -21.47 3.92 -14.00
CA PRO A 76 -20.34 3.73 -14.90
C PRO A 76 -19.51 5.02 -15.05
N PRO A 77 -18.31 4.94 -15.64
CA PRO A 77 -17.52 6.11 -15.98
C PRO A 77 -18.34 7.16 -16.74
N GLN A 78 -18.19 8.43 -16.35
CA GLN A 78 -18.94 9.56 -16.89
C GLN A 78 -18.11 10.28 -17.97
N PHE A 79 -18.81 10.75 -18.99
CA PHE A 79 -18.21 11.50 -20.11
C PHE A 79 -19.06 12.75 -20.36
N ASP A 80 -18.41 13.85 -20.76
CA ASP A 80 -19.07 15.08 -21.17
C ASP A 80 -19.61 14.99 -22.62
N GLU A 81 -20.26 16.06 -23.11
CA GLU A 81 -20.84 16.11 -24.45
C GLU A 81 -19.79 15.99 -25.57
N ASP A 82 -18.55 16.36 -25.29
CA ASP A 82 -17.42 16.26 -26.21
C ASP A 82 -16.71 14.89 -26.15
N GLY A 83 -17.19 13.97 -25.32
CA GLY A 83 -16.60 12.63 -25.11
C GLY A 83 -15.39 12.60 -24.20
N ASN A 84 -15.04 13.71 -23.54
CA ASN A 84 -13.99 13.73 -22.52
C ASN A 84 -14.53 13.16 -21.21
N ARG A 85 -13.64 12.60 -20.41
CA ARG A 85 -14.01 12.00 -19.14
C ARG A 85 -14.44 13.07 -18.12
N ASP A 86 -15.67 12.95 -17.62
CA ASP A 86 -16.16 13.80 -16.53
C ASP A 86 -15.57 13.32 -15.18
N LEU A 87 -14.44 13.89 -14.83
CA LEU A 87 -13.75 13.55 -13.57
C LEU A 87 -14.55 13.93 -12.33
N GLN A 88 -15.42 14.94 -12.39
CA GLN A 88 -16.24 15.33 -11.25
C GLN A 88 -17.43 14.39 -11.08
N GLY A 89 -18.08 13.99 -12.17
CA GLY A 89 -19.11 12.95 -12.17
C GLY A 89 -18.59 11.62 -11.65
N ASP A 90 -17.40 11.22 -12.09
CA ASP A 90 -16.72 10.02 -11.59
C ASP A 90 -16.42 10.08 -10.09
N LYS A 91 -15.96 11.23 -9.57
CA LYS A 91 -15.74 11.43 -8.14
C LYS A 91 -17.03 11.29 -7.33
N ASN A 92 -18.12 11.87 -7.80
CA ASN A 92 -19.42 11.78 -7.17
C ASN A 92 -19.91 10.33 -7.14
N ALA A 93 -19.79 9.62 -8.27
CA ALA A 93 -20.17 8.21 -8.37
C ALA A 93 -19.41 7.31 -7.41
N ASN A 94 -18.10 7.48 -7.31
CA ASN A 94 -17.26 6.75 -6.35
C ASN A 94 -17.63 7.08 -4.90
N TYR A 95 -17.87 8.36 -4.61
CA TYR A 95 -18.28 8.79 -3.27
C TYR A 95 -19.59 8.13 -2.85
N GLU A 96 -20.61 8.16 -3.70
CA GLU A 96 -21.92 7.54 -3.43
C GLU A 96 -21.79 6.04 -3.23
N PHE A 97 -21.06 5.35 -4.11
CA PHE A 97 -20.81 3.92 -3.97
C PHE A 97 -20.09 3.59 -2.66
N PHE A 98 -19.00 4.31 -2.36
CA PHE A 98 -18.24 4.10 -1.16
C PHE A 98 -19.07 4.34 0.10
N MET A 99 -19.78 5.46 0.17
CA MET A 99 -20.59 5.82 1.34
C MET A 99 -21.72 4.85 1.59
N LYS A 100 -22.30 4.29 0.53
CA LYS A 100 -23.40 3.33 0.65
C LYS A 100 -22.94 1.93 1.04
N TYR A 101 -21.90 1.43 0.39
CA TYR A 101 -21.56 0.01 0.48
C TYR A 101 -20.30 -0.31 1.29
N ILE A 102 -19.39 0.64 1.50
CA ILE A 102 -18.09 0.37 2.14
C ILE A 102 -17.90 1.14 3.43
N ALA A 103 -18.16 2.43 3.41
CA ALA A 103 -17.90 3.34 4.52
C ALA A 103 -18.53 2.93 5.86
N PRO A 104 -19.76 2.37 5.91
CA PRO A 104 -20.36 1.96 7.17
C PRO A 104 -19.59 0.85 7.91
N TYR A 105 -18.75 0.11 7.19
CA TYR A 105 -18.04 -1.08 7.68
C TYR A 105 -16.53 -0.90 7.75
N LEU A 106 -16.03 0.30 7.44
CA LEU A 106 -14.61 0.62 7.39
C LEU A 106 -14.26 1.76 8.35
N LYS A 107 -13.19 1.61 9.13
CA LYS A 107 -12.63 2.70 9.95
C LYS A 107 -11.63 3.51 9.13
N TYR A 108 -11.92 4.77 8.88
CA TYR A 108 -11.10 5.67 8.08
C TYR A 108 -11.27 7.12 8.54
N THR A 109 -10.40 8.03 8.07
CA THR A 109 -10.55 9.48 8.27
C THR A 109 -11.42 10.08 7.16
N LYS A 110 -12.36 10.96 7.53
CA LYS A 110 -13.43 11.46 6.64
C LYS A 110 -13.08 12.71 5.83
N GLU A 111 -11.97 13.36 6.11
CA GLU A 111 -11.74 14.77 5.79
C GLU A 111 -11.67 15.11 4.29
N THR A 112 -11.36 14.16 3.41
CA THR A 112 -11.10 14.45 1.99
C THR A 112 -11.92 13.62 0.99
N ILE A 113 -12.78 12.71 1.46
CA ILE A 113 -13.47 11.75 0.57
C ILE A 113 -14.33 12.44 -0.46
N LYS A 114 -15.20 13.38 -0.05
CA LYS A 114 -16.16 14.02 -0.94
C LYS A 114 -15.49 14.89 -2.02
N GLN A 115 -14.37 15.53 -1.69
CA GLN A 115 -13.69 16.46 -2.57
C GLN A 115 -12.70 15.77 -3.52
N ASN A 116 -11.98 14.77 -3.02
CA ASN A 116 -10.82 14.19 -3.72
C ASN A 116 -10.90 12.68 -3.94
N ASN A 117 -12.00 12.01 -3.56
CA ASN A 117 -12.08 10.53 -3.54
C ASN A 117 -10.93 9.86 -2.76
N THR A 118 -10.45 10.54 -1.73
CA THR A 118 -9.28 10.12 -0.97
C THR A 118 -9.62 10.02 0.49
N PHE A 119 -9.13 8.98 1.15
CA PHE A 119 -9.24 8.80 2.60
C PHE A 119 -7.95 8.19 3.14
N TYR A 120 -7.79 8.25 4.46
CA TYR A 120 -6.62 7.69 5.13
C TYR A 120 -7.06 6.65 6.16
N LEU A 121 -6.24 5.61 6.30
CA LEU A 121 -6.35 4.67 7.40
C LEU A 121 -5.57 5.19 8.62
N ALA A 122 -5.88 4.67 9.80
CA ALA A 122 -5.20 5.07 11.05
C ALA A 122 -3.68 4.83 11.03
N ASN A 123 -3.20 3.90 10.20
CA ASN A 123 -1.76 3.62 10.03
C ASN A 123 -1.05 4.55 9.03
N GLY A 124 -1.74 5.62 8.56
CA GLY A 124 -1.21 6.61 7.63
C GLY A 124 -1.22 6.19 6.16
N THR A 125 -1.79 5.04 5.83
CA THR A 125 -2.00 4.63 4.42
C THR A 125 -3.04 5.53 3.78
N LYS A 126 -2.73 6.10 2.62
CA LYS A 126 -3.63 6.92 1.80
C LYS A 126 -4.28 6.05 0.73
N ILE A 127 -5.57 6.21 0.56
CA ILE A 127 -6.35 5.49 -0.45
C ILE A 127 -7.03 6.51 -1.34
N SER A 128 -6.85 6.40 -2.65
CA SER A 128 -7.60 7.16 -3.64
C SER A 128 -8.41 6.24 -4.54
N MET A 129 -9.64 6.65 -4.87
CA MET A 129 -10.57 5.87 -5.67
C MET A 129 -10.63 6.36 -7.11
N TRP A 130 -10.76 5.42 -8.05
CA TRP A 130 -10.95 5.67 -9.46
C TRP A 130 -12.17 4.90 -9.98
N ASN A 131 -13.00 5.57 -10.81
CA ASN A 131 -14.21 4.99 -11.37
C ASN A 131 -13.89 4.27 -12.71
N GLY A 132 -13.44 3.02 -12.65
CA GLY A 132 -13.23 2.16 -13.80
C GLY A 132 -14.44 1.29 -14.11
N SER A 133 -14.21 0.17 -14.78
CA SER A 133 -15.22 -0.91 -14.90
C SER A 133 -15.57 -1.51 -13.53
N CYS A 134 -14.63 -1.49 -12.60
CA CYS A 134 -14.80 -1.69 -11.16
C CYS A 134 -14.59 -0.36 -10.44
N VAL A 135 -14.65 -0.34 -9.12
CA VAL A 135 -14.09 0.77 -8.33
C VAL A 135 -12.66 0.38 -7.97
N ASP A 136 -11.70 1.14 -8.49
CA ASP A 136 -10.29 0.91 -8.25
C ASP A 136 -9.82 1.71 -7.02
N PHE A 137 -8.95 1.09 -6.22
CA PHE A 137 -8.35 1.67 -5.03
C PHE A 137 -6.83 1.71 -5.20
N ASN A 138 -6.29 2.90 -5.35
CA ASN A 138 -4.86 3.14 -5.33
C ASN A 138 -4.43 3.33 -3.89
N VAL A 139 -3.67 2.39 -3.37
CA VAL A 139 -3.23 2.30 -1.97
C VAL A 139 -1.79 2.75 -1.88
N ASP A 140 -1.57 3.92 -1.31
CA ASP A 140 -0.28 4.51 -1.03
C ASP A 140 0.11 4.21 0.42
N VAL A 141 1.04 3.29 0.62
CA VAL A 141 1.37 2.75 1.93
C VAL A 141 2.17 3.70 2.82
N ASN A 142 2.78 4.75 2.24
CA ASN A 142 3.52 5.76 2.99
C ASN A 142 2.79 7.12 3.08
N GLY A 143 1.55 7.20 2.55
CA GLY A 143 0.71 8.39 2.53
C GLY A 143 1.17 9.40 1.48
N ASP A 144 1.35 10.67 1.88
CA ASP A 144 1.75 11.73 0.93
C ASP A 144 3.27 11.81 0.70
N LYS A 145 4.04 10.88 1.25
CA LYS A 145 5.50 10.88 1.10
C LYS A 145 5.88 10.33 -0.27
N LYS A 146 6.91 10.94 -0.88
CA LYS A 146 7.47 10.44 -2.14
C LYS A 146 8.10 9.05 -1.97
N PRO A 147 8.15 8.26 -3.07
CA PRO A 147 8.08 8.67 -4.49
C PRO A 147 6.68 8.75 -5.09
N ASN A 148 5.62 8.18 -4.49
CA ASN A 148 4.27 8.06 -5.05
C ASN A 148 4.30 7.35 -6.42
N GLU A 149 4.92 6.19 -6.47
CA GLU A 149 5.10 5.38 -7.68
C GLU A 149 4.47 4.01 -7.53
N PHE A 150 3.71 3.58 -8.54
CA PHE A 150 3.18 2.22 -8.58
C PHE A 150 4.32 1.18 -8.55
N GLY A 151 4.12 0.14 -7.73
CA GLY A 151 5.10 -0.92 -7.49
C GLY A 151 6.18 -0.57 -6.46
N ARG A 152 6.26 0.69 -5.98
CA ARG A 152 7.19 1.09 -4.92
C ARG A 152 6.47 1.38 -3.61
N ASP A 153 5.55 2.32 -3.60
CA ASP A 153 4.74 2.72 -2.45
C ASP A 153 3.25 2.81 -2.78
N MET A 154 2.88 2.77 -4.06
CA MET A 154 1.50 2.71 -4.53
C MET A 154 1.16 1.34 -5.12
N PHE A 155 -0.04 0.84 -4.79
CA PHE A 155 -0.52 -0.49 -5.21
C PHE A 155 -2.00 -0.42 -5.55
N ASN A 156 -2.41 -1.15 -6.60
CA ASN A 156 -3.78 -1.12 -7.09
C ASN A 156 -4.58 -2.34 -6.60
N PHE A 157 -5.80 -2.07 -6.16
CA PHE A 157 -6.83 -3.05 -5.84
C PHE A 157 -8.14 -2.61 -6.50
N HIS A 158 -9.11 -3.51 -6.60
CA HIS A 158 -10.42 -3.15 -7.12
C HIS A 158 -11.57 -3.92 -6.45
N VAL A 159 -12.75 -3.32 -6.46
CA VAL A 159 -14.02 -3.95 -6.07
C VAL A 159 -14.92 -3.98 -7.30
N CYS A 160 -15.18 -5.19 -7.79
CA CYS A 160 -16.04 -5.42 -8.95
C CYS A 160 -17.40 -5.96 -8.50
N ILE A 161 -18.46 -5.36 -9.04
CA ILE A 161 -19.85 -5.76 -8.81
C ILE A 161 -20.27 -6.89 -9.77
N LYS A 162 -19.48 -7.96 -9.83
CA LYS A 162 -19.76 -9.12 -10.67
C LYS A 162 -20.02 -10.33 -9.80
N LYS A 163 -20.96 -11.17 -10.23
CA LYS A 163 -21.23 -12.45 -9.56
C LYS A 163 -19.95 -13.29 -9.52
N ASN A 164 -19.70 -13.92 -8.39
CA ASN A 164 -18.51 -14.75 -8.14
C ASN A 164 -17.15 -14.02 -8.21
N SER A 165 -17.12 -12.67 -8.25
CA SER A 165 -15.86 -11.96 -8.05
C SER A 165 -15.47 -11.96 -6.55
N PRO A 166 -14.17 -11.97 -6.19
CA PRO A 166 -13.75 -11.88 -4.80
C PRO A 166 -14.21 -10.55 -4.17
N PRO A 167 -14.32 -10.48 -2.83
CA PRO A 167 -14.67 -9.23 -2.14
C PRO A 167 -13.83 -8.05 -2.60
N ILE A 168 -12.52 -8.22 -2.62
CA ILE A 168 -11.58 -7.28 -3.21
C ILE A 168 -10.64 -8.05 -4.15
N GLY A 169 -10.37 -7.49 -5.31
CA GLY A 169 -9.55 -8.08 -6.34
C GLY A 169 -8.27 -7.29 -6.59
N VAL A 170 -7.40 -7.91 -7.37
CA VAL A 170 -6.20 -7.32 -7.94
C VAL A 170 -6.19 -7.57 -9.45
N TYR A 171 -5.43 -6.80 -10.20
CA TYR A 171 -5.51 -6.74 -11.66
C TYR A 171 -5.42 -8.10 -12.39
N SER A 172 -4.68 -9.05 -11.84
CA SER A 172 -4.52 -10.40 -12.45
C SER A 172 -5.80 -11.23 -12.57
N LEU A 173 -6.89 -10.83 -11.91
CA LEU A 173 -8.16 -11.56 -11.95
C LEU A 173 -8.91 -11.42 -13.28
N TYR A 174 -8.50 -10.49 -14.15
CA TYR A 174 -9.05 -10.34 -15.50
C TYR A 174 -8.43 -11.32 -16.51
N ILE A 175 -7.37 -12.04 -16.14
CA ILE A 175 -6.73 -13.03 -17.00
C ILE A 175 -7.18 -14.41 -16.53
N PRO A 176 -7.96 -15.15 -17.35
CA PRO A 176 -8.61 -16.41 -16.95
C PRO A 176 -7.65 -17.54 -16.54
N GLN A 177 -6.37 -17.42 -16.85
CA GLN A 177 -5.33 -18.38 -16.48
C GLN A 177 -4.31 -17.68 -15.58
N GLY A 178 -4.25 -18.11 -14.33
CA GLY A 178 -3.38 -17.52 -13.33
C GLY A 178 -1.91 -17.47 -13.79
N HIS A 179 -1.31 -16.29 -13.68
CA HIS A 179 0.12 -16.12 -13.96
C HIS A 179 0.99 -16.94 -13.00
N THR A 180 2.07 -17.48 -13.53
CA THR A 180 3.17 -18.00 -12.72
C THR A 180 3.84 -16.84 -11.95
N ARG A 181 4.59 -17.17 -10.91
CA ARG A 181 5.33 -16.14 -10.17
C ARG A 181 6.34 -15.41 -11.06
N THR A 182 7.02 -16.13 -11.95
CA THR A 182 8.02 -15.58 -12.88
C THR A 182 7.39 -14.56 -13.83
N GLU A 183 6.22 -14.88 -14.39
CA GLU A 183 5.45 -13.96 -15.24
C GLU A 183 5.03 -12.71 -14.45
N LEU A 184 4.61 -12.85 -13.20
CA LEU A 184 4.23 -11.70 -12.37
C LEU A 184 5.43 -10.80 -12.05
N VAL A 185 6.64 -11.33 -11.88
CA VAL A 185 7.86 -10.55 -11.73
C VAL A 185 8.13 -9.70 -12.98
N ASP A 186 8.05 -10.33 -14.17
CA ASP A 186 8.25 -9.64 -15.45
C ASP A 186 7.17 -8.56 -15.68
N LEU A 187 5.91 -8.92 -15.49
CA LEU A 187 4.79 -7.99 -15.65
C LEU A 187 4.83 -6.83 -14.63
N CYS A 188 5.21 -7.08 -13.38
CA CYS A 188 5.39 -6.02 -12.39
C CYS A 188 6.50 -5.05 -12.81
N ALA A 189 7.61 -5.57 -13.38
CA ALA A 189 8.74 -4.76 -13.82
C ALA A 189 8.43 -3.91 -15.06
N ASN A 190 7.74 -4.49 -16.05
CA ASN A 190 7.68 -3.98 -17.41
C ASN A 190 6.31 -3.46 -17.86
N TYR A 191 5.22 -3.82 -17.14
CA TYR A 191 3.89 -3.31 -17.49
C TYR A 191 3.75 -1.83 -17.15
N ILE A 192 3.17 -1.06 -18.08
CA ILE A 192 3.17 0.41 -18.04
C ILE A 192 2.59 0.98 -16.73
N ASP A 193 1.53 0.38 -16.21
CA ASP A 193 0.85 0.85 -15.00
C ASP A 193 1.30 0.11 -13.73
N ARG A 194 2.23 -0.83 -13.84
CA ARG A 194 2.74 -1.67 -12.72
C ARG A 194 1.64 -2.34 -11.89
N ASN A 195 0.46 -2.56 -12.47
CA ASN A 195 -0.71 -3.13 -11.78
C ASN A 195 -0.50 -4.58 -11.32
N PHE A 196 0.50 -5.27 -11.89
CA PHE A 196 0.84 -6.66 -11.53
C PHE A 196 1.73 -6.79 -10.29
N CYS A 197 2.21 -5.68 -9.74
CA CYS A 197 3.02 -5.72 -8.52
C CYS A 197 2.21 -6.17 -7.30
N THR A 198 0.94 -5.77 -7.20
CA THR A 198 0.05 -6.23 -6.12
C THR A 198 -0.21 -7.75 -6.16
N PRO A 199 -0.58 -8.36 -7.31
CA PRO A 199 -0.69 -9.81 -7.44
C PRO A 199 0.60 -10.56 -7.11
N LEU A 200 1.76 -10.02 -7.49
CA LEU A 200 3.06 -10.61 -7.16
C LEU A 200 3.25 -10.70 -5.64
N ILE A 201 3.04 -9.59 -4.92
CA ILE A 201 3.19 -9.56 -3.47
C ILE A 201 2.17 -10.48 -2.79
N MET A 202 0.94 -10.55 -3.28
CA MET A 202 -0.08 -11.49 -2.78
C MET A 202 0.36 -12.94 -2.97
N LYS A 203 0.88 -13.29 -4.15
CA LYS A 203 1.36 -14.64 -4.47
C LYS A 203 2.57 -15.02 -3.62
N ASP A 204 3.41 -14.06 -3.26
CA ASP A 204 4.55 -14.22 -2.37
C ASP A 204 4.17 -14.23 -0.88
N GLY A 205 2.86 -14.31 -0.55
CA GLY A 205 2.38 -14.38 0.82
C GLY A 205 2.43 -13.05 1.58
N TRP A 206 2.35 -11.93 0.86
CA TRP A 206 2.53 -10.58 1.37
C TRP A 206 3.97 -10.32 1.82
N GLU A 207 4.92 -10.67 0.96
CA GLU A 207 6.33 -10.38 1.15
C GLU A 207 6.94 -9.73 -0.09
N PHE A 208 7.87 -8.82 0.11
CA PHE A 208 8.77 -8.33 -0.93
C PHE A 208 10.02 -9.20 -0.96
N LYS A 209 10.05 -10.19 -1.85
CA LYS A 209 11.20 -11.07 -2.04
C LYS A 209 12.42 -10.29 -2.54
N ASP A 210 13.61 -10.92 -2.53
CA ASP A 210 14.84 -10.24 -2.93
C ASP A 210 14.90 -9.91 -4.42
N ASP A 211 14.17 -10.68 -5.25
CA ASP A 211 14.00 -10.46 -6.68
C ASP A 211 12.82 -9.54 -7.03
N TYR A 212 12.23 -8.86 -6.05
CA TYR A 212 11.20 -7.84 -6.32
C TYR A 212 11.78 -6.69 -7.15
N PRO A 213 11.11 -6.28 -8.27
CA PRO A 213 11.72 -5.42 -9.29
C PRO A 213 12.14 -4.02 -8.81
N PHE A 214 11.56 -3.52 -7.72
CA PHE A 214 11.78 -2.15 -7.28
C PHE A 214 12.41 -2.06 -5.88
N LYS A 215 13.26 -1.04 -5.70
CA LYS A 215 13.71 -0.63 -4.36
C LYS A 215 12.63 0.22 -3.70
N LEU A 216 12.34 -0.08 -2.43
CA LEU A 216 11.33 0.63 -1.63
C LEU A 216 11.94 1.78 -0.84
#